data_47f9d07ec31c6f307e7a940bfaec3c50
#
_entry.id   47f9d07ec31c6f307e7a940bfaec3c50
#
_cell.length_a   1.000
_cell.length_b   1.000
_cell.length_c   1.000
_cell.angle_alpha   90.00
_cell.angle_beta   90.00
_cell.angle_gamma   90.00
#
_symmetry.space_group_name_H-M   'P 1'
#
loop_
_entity.id
_entity.type
_entity.pdbx_description
1 polymer ?
#
loop_
_entity_poly.entity_id
_entity_poly.type
_entity_poly.pdbx_seq_one_letter_code
_entity_poly.pdbx_strand_id
1 'polypeptide(L)' 'MSTDTKESLRIFLTQQLRQVEEDIETISSYISDNPPETSGELLKLRELQRKYREIAASIRNEILKLG' A
#
# COMPACT_ATOMS: atom_id res chain seq x y z
N MET A 1 -23.37 19.07 -1.94
CA MET A 1 -22.73 18.68 -2.86
C MET A 1 -22.01 17.38 -2.93
N SER A 2 -22.69 16.44 -3.55
CA SER A 2 -22.18 15.09 -3.68
C SER A 2 -20.89 15.02 -4.51
N THR A 3 -20.73 15.91 -5.49
CA THR A 3 -19.53 15.97 -6.32
C THR A 3 -18.31 16.35 -5.50
N ASP A 4 -18.43 17.34 -4.63
CA ASP A 4 -17.32 17.78 -3.78
C ASP A 4 -16.93 16.69 -2.78
N THR A 5 -17.91 15.96 -2.27
CA THR A 5 -17.69 14.86 -1.35
C THR A 5 -16.94 13.72 -2.04
N LYS A 6 -17.33 13.36 -3.27
CA LYS A 6 -16.63 12.35 -4.05
C LYS A 6 -15.20 12.76 -4.35
N GLU A 7 -15.00 14.00 -4.72
CA GLU A 7 -13.68 14.52 -5.03
C GLU A 7 -12.78 14.48 -3.81
N SER A 8 -13.29 14.93 -2.67
CA SER A 8 -12.53 14.90 -1.41
C SER A 8 -12.16 13.48 -1.02
N LEU A 9 -13.09 12.56 -1.18
CA LEU A 9 -12.84 11.16 -0.87
C LEU A 9 -11.81 10.55 -1.81
N ARG A 10 -11.89 10.90 -3.10
CA ARG A 10 -10.91 10.43 -4.09
C ARG A 10 -9.50 10.93 -3.75
N ILE A 11 -9.38 12.20 -3.38
CA ILE A 11 -8.10 12.78 -2.99
C ILE A 11 -7.54 12.06 -1.77
N PHE A 12 -8.39 11.84 -0.76
CA PHE A 12 -8.00 11.13 0.45
C PHE A 12 -7.49 9.71 0.13
N LEU A 13 -8.26 8.97 -0.66
CA LEU A 13 -7.89 7.61 -1.03
C LEU A 13 -6.61 7.57 -1.87
N THR A 14 -6.44 8.52 -2.77
CA THR A 14 -5.23 8.61 -3.59
C THR A 14 -4.00 8.86 -2.72
N GLN A 15 -4.12 9.70 -1.71
CA GLN A 15 -3.02 9.96 -0.77
C GLN A 15 -2.71 8.71 0.06
N GLN A 16 -3.74 8.00 0.50
CA GLN A 16 -3.57 6.74 1.23
C GLN A 16 -2.86 5.70 0.36
N LEU A 17 -3.26 5.58 -0.90
CA LEU A 17 -2.65 4.65 -1.83
C LEU A 17 -1.17 4.97 -2.02
N ARG A 18 -0.84 6.24 -2.21
CA ARG A 18 0.54 6.67 -2.39
C ARG A 18 1.39 6.31 -1.18
N GLN A 19 0.86 6.53 0.01
CA GLN A 19 1.59 6.20 1.24
C GLN A 19 1.85 4.69 1.35
N VAL A 20 0.85 3.88 1.03
CA VAL A 20 0.99 2.42 1.07
C VAL A 20 2.03 1.97 0.04
N GLU A 21 2.01 2.55 -1.16
CA GLU A 21 2.97 2.21 -2.21
C GLU A 21 4.41 2.58 -1.81
N GLU A 22 4.58 3.73 -1.15
CA GLU A 22 5.88 4.12 -0.61
C GLU A 22 6.36 3.13 0.45
N ASP A 23 5.45 2.69 1.30
CA ASP A 23 5.76 1.71 2.34
C ASP A 23 6.21 0.38 1.74
N ILE A 24 5.56 -0.05 0.65
CA ILE A 24 5.94 -1.27 -0.07
C ILE A 24 7.37 -1.13 -0.59
N GLU A 25 7.70 0.01 -1.20
CA GLU A 25 9.05 0.27 -1.71
C GLU A 25 10.07 0.31 -0.58
N THR A 26 9.72 0.93 0.55
CA THR A 26 10.60 1.00 1.71
C THR A 26 10.93 -0.39 2.23
N ILE A 27 9.93 -1.27 2.32
CA ILE A 27 10.14 -2.65 2.75
C ILE A 27 11.04 -3.39 1.76
N SER A 28 10.80 -3.21 0.45
CA SER A 28 11.61 -3.84 -0.58
C SER A 28 13.07 -3.40 -0.50
N SER A 29 13.29 -2.10 -0.32
CA SER A 29 14.64 -1.55 -0.19
C SER A 29 15.32 -2.06 1.07
N TYR A 30 14.59 -2.17 2.17
CA TYR A 30 15.11 -2.69 3.42
C TYR A 30 15.61 -4.12 3.24
N ILE A 31 14.82 -4.97 2.58
CA ILE A 31 15.20 -6.36 2.33
C ILE A 31 16.46 -6.43 1.47
N SER A 32 16.56 -5.58 0.45
CA SER A 32 17.73 -5.55 -0.44
C SER A 32 19.00 -5.09 0.26
N ASP A 33 18.87 -4.04 1.09
CA ASP A 33 20.02 -3.44 1.75
C ASP A 33 20.47 -4.22 3.00
N ASN A 34 19.53 -4.89 3.65
CA ASN A 34 19.77 -5.63 4.88
C ASN A 34 19.13 -7.01 4.78
N PRO A 35 19.72 -7.93 3.98
CA PRO A 35 19.13 -9.24 3.82
C PRO A 35 18.96 -9.94 5.16
N PRO A 36 17.78 -10.48 5.46
CA PRO A 36 17.56 -11.19 6.71
C PRO A 36 18.48 -12.39 6.86
N GLU A 37 18.98 -12.60 8.07
CA GLU A 37 19.89 -13.71 8.35
C GLU A 37 19.16 -15.05 8.40
N THR A 38 17.85 -15.03 8.69
CA THR A 38 17.05 -16.24 8.80
C THR A 38 15.92 -16.26 7.81
N SER A 39 15.52 -17.46 7.41
CA SER A 39 14.38 -17.67 6.52
C SER A 39 13.08 -17.18 7.16
N GLY A 40 12.96 -17.33 8.49
CA GLY A 40 11.78 -16.90 9.22
C GLY A 40 11.57 -15.40 9.14
N GLU A 41 12.63 -14.62 9.26
CA GLU A 41 12.55 -13.16 9.14
C GLU A 41 12.17 -12.75 7.73
N LEU A 42 12.75 -13.41 6.73
CA LEU A 42 12.43 -13.12 5.34
C LEU A 42 10.96 -13.40 5.06
N LEU A 43 10.43 -14.51 5.56
CA LEU A 43 9.03 -14.86 5.39
C LEU A 43 8.10 -13.81 6.01
N LYS A 44 8.44 -13.32 7.19
CA LYS A 44 7.65 -12.28 7.85
C LYS A 44 7.63 -10.99 7.05
N LEU A 45 8.77 -10.59 6.51
CA LEU A 45 8.85 -9.38 5.69
C LEU A 45 8.07 -9.55 4.40
N ARG A 46 8.15 -10.72 3.77
CA ARG A 46 7.38 -11.02 2.56
C ARG A 46 5.89 -11.01 2.81
N GLU A 47 5.45 -11.54 3.96
CA GLU A 47 4.05 -11.49 4.34
C GLU A 47 3.57 -10.07 4.55
N LEU A 48 4.40 -9.24 5.17
CA LEU A 48 4.08 -7.83 5.36
C LEU A 48 3.91 -7.12 4.01
N GLN A 49 4.81 -7.38 3.06
CA GLN A 49 4.70 -6.84 1.71
C GLN A 49 3.39 -7.26 1.06
N ARG A 50 3.03 -8.53 1.20
CA ARG A 50 1.79 -9.04 0.61
C ARG A 50 0.58 -8.33 1.19
N LYS A 51 0.53 -8.16 2.51
CA LYS A 51 -0.57 -7.46 3.16
C LYS A 51 -0.70 -6.02 2.66
N TYR A 52 0.42 -5.34 2.51
CA TYR A 52 0.42 -3.96 2.02
C TYR A 52 -0.07 -3.90 0.56
N ARG A 53 0.32 -4.87 -0.27
CA ARG A 53 -0.18 -4.95 -1.64
C ARG A 53 -1.68 -5.19 -1.70
N GLU A 54 -2.21 -6.00 -0.79
CA GLU A 54 -3.64 -6.24 -0.69
C GLU A 54 -4.37 -4.95 -0.27
N ILE A 55 -3.81 -4.21 0.66
CA ILE A 55 -4.37 -2.92 1.07
C ILE A 55 -4.38 -1.96 -0.12
N ALA A 56 -3.29 -1.88 -0.86
CA ALA A 56 -3.20 -1.03 -2.04
C ALA A 56 -4.25 -1.40 -3.08
N ALA A 57 -4.44 -2.69 -3.32
CA ALA A 57 -5.45 -3.16 -4.26
C ALA A 57 -6.86 -2.77 -3.81
N SER A 58 -7.15 -2.89 -2.51
CA SER A 58 -8.44 -2.50 -1.96
C SER A 58 -8.69 -1.01 -2.14
N ILE A 59 -7.67 -0.18 -1.89
CA ILE A 59 -7.80 1.27 -2.07
C ILE A 59 -8.04 1.60 -3.54
N ARG A 60 -7.32 0.96 -4.47
CA ARG A 60 -7.53 1.16 -5.89
C ARG A 60 -8.96 0.83 -6.30
N ASN A 61 -9.49 -0.27 -5.78
CA ASN A 61 -10.88 -0.66 -6.06
C ASN A 61 -11.86 0.38 -5.55
N GLU A 62 -11.64 0.92 -4.37
CA GLU A 62 -12.50 1.97 -3.83
C GLU A 62 -12.47 3.23 -4.69
N ILE A 63 -11.30 3.61 -5.18
CA ILE A 63 -11.16 4.76 -6.09
C ILE A 63 -11.94 4.51 -7.37
N LEU A 64 -11.83 3.30 -7.93
CA LEU A 64 -12.56 2.94 -9.15
C LEU A 64 -14.07 2.99 -8.96
N LYS A 65 -14.55 2.61 -7.80
CA LYS A 65 -15.99 2.66 -7.50
C LYS A 65 -16.51 4.09 -7.44
N LEU A 66 -15.68 5.04 -7.12
CA LEU A 66 -16.08 6.45 -7.08
C LEU A 66 -16.21 7.03 -8.48
N GLY A 67 -15.53 6.44 -9.38
CA GLY A 67 -15.40 6.81 -10.74
C GLY A 67 -16.27 7.20 -11.61
#